data_3c9a9db007e555e6b1b5ec473c2c00f3
#
_entry.id   3c9a9db007e555e6b1b5ec473c2c00f3
#
_cell.length_a   1.000
_cell.length_b   1.000
_cell.length_c   1.000
_cell.angle_alpha   90.00
_cell.angle_beta   90.00
_cell.angle_gamma   90.00
#
_symmetry.space_group_name_H-M   'P 1'
#
loop_
_entity.id
_entity.type
_entity.pdbx_description
1 polymer ?
#
loop_
_entity_poly.entity_id
_entity_poly.type
_entity_poly.pdbx_seq_one_letter_code
_entity_poly.pdbx_strand_id
1 'polypeptide(L)'
;MNIKEQINSAAQLCDKVSAGINTRMSNYLAFPECTRYCPGENKLIDAIKELLPVLDKLEPELSARLKIELNTLIGPPGTCVNPYAFGAIKALLAVLNKKYQSADKFSKIFISHSSKDKGVVEEFVDEILQLGIGIKASDVFCTSIEDMKIRNGEDMRNHIQQNLNRCDYAFIFISENYKNSGICMNEMGAVWAYDKRVKLFTISPITFSELGWLMEIRQAADITDVSALDELYDDMTDYYSLQKNASTWGRHKQKFLKLF
;
A
#
# COMPACT_ATOMS: atom_id res chain seq x y z
N MET A 1 -11.69 7.29 14.39
CA MET A 1 -10.25 7.46 14.11
C MET A 1 -9.79 6.22 13.37
N ASN A 2 -9.11 6.36 12.22
CA ASN A 2 -8.59 5.24 11.44
C ASN A 2 -7.47 4.55 12.24
N ILE A 3 -7.31 3.22 12.09
CA ILE A 3 -6.24 2.45 12.78
C ILE A 3 -4.85 3.07 12.60
N LYS A 4 -4.56 3.60 11.43
CA LYS A 4 -3.29 4.28 11.14
C LYS A 4 -3.08 5.53 12.01
N GLU A 5 -4.11 6.34 12.17
CA GLU A 5 -4.06 7.52 13.04
C GLU A 5 -3.85 7.13 14.50
N GLN A 6 -4.50 6.04 14.95
CA GLN A 6 -4.32 5.50 16.30
C GLN A 6 -2.90 4.99 16.53
N ILE A 7 -2.34 4.21 15.59
CA ILE A 7 -0.96 3.72 15.68
C ILE A 7 0.03 4.88 15.68
N ASN A 8 -0.14 5.85 14.78
CA ASN A 8 0.73 7.04 14.72
C ASN A 8 0.67 7.86 16.01
N SER A 9 -0.52 8.08 16.56
CA SER A 9 -0.72 8.77 17.82
C SER A 9 -0.02 8.04 18.97
N ALA A 10 -0.18 6.72 19.08
CA ALA A 10 0.49 5.91 20.09
C ALA A 10 2.02 5.95 19.95
N ALA A 11 2.55 5.89 18.72
CA ALA A 11 3.97 5.97 18.45
C ALA A 11 4.56 7.35 18.84
N GLN A 12 3.87 8.43 18.52
CA GLN A 12 4.28 9.79 18.93
C GLN A 12 4.25 9.99 20.45
N LEU A 13 3.25 9.43 21.13
CA LEU A 13 3.19 9.44 22.59
C LEU A 13 4.35 8.65 23.19
N CYS A 14 4.69 7.50 22.59
CA CYS A 14 5.82 6.68 23.01
C CYS A 14 7.15 7.45 22.89
N ASP A 15 7.38 8.20 21.82
CA ASP A 15 8.57 9.03 21.67
C ASP A 15 8.65 10.16 22.68
N LYS A 16 7.53 10.82 22.99
CA LYS A 16 7.46 11.86 24.04
C LYS A 16 7.77 11.27 25.42
N VAL A 17 7.21 10.10 25.74
CA VAL A 17 7.48 9.39 26.99
C VAL A 17 8.95 8.95 27.06
N SER A 18 9.51 8.45 25.95
CA SER A 18 10.92 8.06 25.83
C SER A 18 11.86 9.21 26.19
N ALA A 19 11.63 10.41 25.66
CA ALA A 19 12.42 11.59 25.98
C ALA A 19 12.36 11.92 27.49
N GLY A 20 11.16 11.85 28.09
CA GLY A 20 10.96 12.08 29.53
C GLY A 20 11.67 11.02 30.39
N ILE A 21 11.63 9.74 30.01
CA ILE A 21 12.33 8.65 30.70
C ILE A 21 13.85 8.88 30.67
N ASN A 22 14.41 9.17 29.51
CA ASN A 22 15.84 9.40 29.33
C ASN A 22 16.33 10.56 30.15
N THR A 23 15.58 11.67 30.23
CA THR A 23 15.92 12.83 31.06
C THR A 23 15.91 12.47 32.54
N ARG A 24 14.96 11.66 33.00
CA ARG A 24 14.89 11.22 34.39
C ARG A 24 16.01 10.24 34.73
N MET A 25 16.37 9.32 33.86
CA MET A 25 17.48 8.39 34.04
C MET A 25 18.82 9.11 34.15
N SER A 26 19.05 10.14 33.35
CA SER A 26 20.29 10.92 33.40
C SER A 26 20.47 11.68 34.74
N ASN A 27 19.36 12.02 35.41
CA ASN A 27 19.36 12.72 36.67
C ASN A 27 19.43 11.81 37.91
N TYR A 28 19.25 10.47 37.73
CA TYR A 28 19.24 9.47 38.82
C TYR A 28 20.35 8.45 38.64
N LEU A 29 21.61 8.86 38.65
CA LEU A 29 22.78 7.97 38.55
C LEU A 29 22.88 6.89 39.65
N ALA A 30 22.07 6.97 40.72
CA ALA A 30 22.15 6.08 41.87
C ALA A 30 21.22 4.85 41.80
N PHE A 31 20.19 4.85 40.94
CA PHE A 31 19.22 3.75 40.83
C PHE A 31 18.78 3.51 39.34
N PRO A 32 19.59 2.78 38.58
CA PRO A 32 19.31 2.55 37.15
C PRO A 32 18.07 1.69 36.87
N GLU A 33 17.49 1.02 37.86
CA GLU A 33 16.45 0.02 37.68
C GLU A 33 15.01 0.57 37.83
N CYS A 34 14.82 1.82 38.25
CA CYS A 34 13.49 2.35 38.54
C CYS A 34 13.34 3.79 38.09
N THR A 35 12.59 4.00 37.03
CA THR A 35 12.19 5.32 36.57
C THR A 35 10.80 5.65 37.11
N ARG A 36 10.70 6.79 37.84
CA ARG A 36 9.45 7.20 38.45
C ARG A 36 8.35 7.37 37.39
N TYR A 37 7.19 6.79 37.66
CA TYR A 37 6.00 6.92 36.81
C TYR A 37 5.53 8.38 36.70
N CYS A 38 5.12 8.80 35.52
CA CYS A 38 4.62 10.15 35.23
C CYS A 38 3.28 10.09 34.45
N PRO A 39 2.47 11.16 34.56
CA PRO A 39 1.15 11.20 33.86
C PRO A 39 1.19 10.99 32.33
N GLY A 40 2.36 11.22 31.71
CA GLY A 40 2.53 10.98 30.28
C GLY A 40 2.40 9.50 29.88
N GLU A 41 2.81 8.59 30.76
CA GLU A 41 2.71 7.14 30.53
C GLU A 41 1.25 6.68 30.54
N ASN A 42 0.36 7.30 31.32
CA ASN A 42 -1.08 7.01 31.28
C ASN A 42 -1.68 7.24 29.90
N LYS A 43 -1.35 8.36 29.25
CA LYS A 43 -1.84 8.66 27.90
C LYS A 43 -1.38 7.64 26.89
N LEU A 44 -0.15 7.14 27.02
CA LEU A 44 0.36 6.07 26.15
C LEU A 44 -0.39 4.75 26.41
N ILE A 45 -0.59 4.39 27.67
CA ILE A 45 -1.33 3.19 28.08
C ILE A 45 -2.75 3.23 27.53
N ASP A 46 -3.45 4.35 27.68
CA ASP A 46 -4.82 4.53 27.21
C ASP A 46 -4.88 4.44 25.67
N ALA A 47 -3.95 5.10 24.95
CA ALA A 47 -3.88 5.02 23.50
C ALA A 47 -3.62 3.58 23.00
N ILE A 48 -2.78 2.81 23.71
CA ILE A 48 -2.54 1.39 23.36
C ILE A 48 -3.81 0.56 23.63
N LYS A 49 -4.48 0.78 24.77
CA LYS A 49 -5.73 0.07 25.10
C LYS A 49 -6.84 0.31 24.10
N GLU A 50 -6.97 1.52 23.57
CA GLU A 50 -7.92 1.85 22.50
C GLU A 50 -7.55 1.18 21.16
N LEU A 51 -6.28 0.94 20.92
CA LEU A 51 -5.77 0.29 19.71
C LEU A 51 -5.96 -1.24 19.73
N LEU A 52 -5.86 -1.87 20.91
CA LEU A 52 -5.87 -3.34 21.06
C LEU A 52 -7.09 -4.04 20.42
N PRO A 53 -8.36 -3.57 20.58
CA PRO A 53 -9.51 -4.25 20.00
C PRO A 53 -9.49 -4.33 18.47
N VAL A 54 -8.84 -3.36 17.83
CA VAL A 54 -8.66 -3.35 16.37
C VAL A 54 -7.51 -4.27 15.98
N LEU A 55 -6.41 -4.24 16.73
CA LEU A 55 -5.27 -5.13 16.51
C LEU A 55 -5.60 -6.60 16.76
N ASP A 56 -6.49 -6.93 17.70
CA ASP A 56 -6.93 -8.31 17.93
C ASP A 56 -7.53 -8.96 16.67
N LYS A 57 -8.14 -8.15 15.82
CA LYS A 57 -8.74 -8.61 14.55
C LYS A 57 -7.74 -8.64 13.39
N LEU A 58 -6.84 -7.68 13.32
CA LEU A 58 -5.96 -7.47 12.18
C LEU A 58 -4.57 -8.06 12.40
N GLU A 59 -4.07 -8.04 13.63
CA GLU A 59 -2.71 -8.40 14.00
C GLU A 59 -2.68 -9.15 15.34
N PRO A 60 -3.31 -10.33 15.44
CA PRO A 60 -3.51 -11.01 16.72
C PRO A 60 -2.21 -11.32 17.47
N GLU A 61 -1.14 -11.67 16.76
CA GLU A 61 0.17 -11.96 17.39
C GLU A 61 0.81 -10.69 17.98
N LEU A 62 0.79 -9.57 17.24
CA LEU A 62 1.34 -8.31 17.73
C LEU A 62 0.49 -7.74 18.87
N SER A 63 -0.83 -7.90 18.80
CA SER A 63 -1.74 -7.52 19.88
C SER A 63 -1.47 -8.31 21.16
N ALA A 64 -1.29 -9.63 21.07
CA ALA A 64 -0.97 -10.46 22.23
C ALA A 64 0.35 -10.04 22.89
N ARG A 65 1.37 -9.75 22.10
CA ARG A 65 2.66 -9.24 22.60
C ARG A 65 2.52 -7.88 23.28
N LEU A 66 1.79 -6.93 22.65
CA LEU A 66 1.54 -5.63 23.26
C LEU A 66 0.81 -5.74 24.61
N LYS A 67 -0.15 -6.65 24.76
CA LYS A 67 -0.86 -6.92 26.01
C LYS A 67 0.09 -7.39 27.10
N ILE A 68 1.01 -8.32 26.78
CA ILE A 68 2.00 -8.82 27.72
C ILE A 68 2.90 -7.68 28.22
N GLU A 69 3.46 -6.91 27.31
CA GLU A 69 4.37 -5.82 27.65
C GLU A 69 3.64 -4.69 28.42
N LEU A 70 2.38 -4.41 28.05
CA LEU A 70 1.57 -3.40 28.73
C LEU A 70 1.28 -3.78 30.20
N ASN A 71 1.03 -5.07 30.46
CA ASN A 71 0.78 -5.58 31.81
C ASN A 71 2.04 -5.49 32.70
N THR A 72 3.23 -5.54 32.12
CA THR A 72 4.51 -5.47 32.84
C THR A 72 5.14 -4.07 32.82
N LEU A 73 4.52 -3.11 32.13
CA LEU A 73 5.06 -1.76 31.94
C LEU A 73 5.20 -1.00 33.28
N ILE A 74 4.24 -1.17 34.16
CA ILE A 74 4.24 -0.54 35.49
C ILE A 74 4.60 -1.62 36.52
N GLY A 75 5.76 -1.48 37.12
CA GLY A 75 6.24 -2.41 38.15
C GLY A 75 5.60 -2.13 39.53
N PRO A 76 5.59 -3.14 40.45
CA PRO A 76 5.20 -2.92 41.83
C PRO A 76 6.21 -2.03 42.53
N PRO A 77 5.78 -1.08 43.37
CA PRO A 77 4.43 -0.81 43.87
C PRO A 77 3.58 0.14 43.01
N GLY A 78 3.68 0.14 41.70
CA GLY A 78 2.90 0.98 40.77
C GLY A 78 3.49 2.39 40.54
N THR A 79 4.77 2.57 40.88
CA THR A 79 5.45 3.88 40.80
C THR A 79 6.60 3.91 39.80
N CYS A 80 6.98 2.77 39.25
CA CYS A 80 8.14 2.63 38.37
C CYS A 80 7.72 2.12 36.99
N VAL A 81 8.38 2.62 35.95
CA VAL A 81 8.26 2.14 34.59
C VAL A 81 9.33 1.09 34.34
N ASN A 82 8.91 -0.08 33.87
CA ASN A 82 9.83 -1.13 33.45
C ASN A 82 10.48 -0.73 32.09
N PRO A 83 11.79 -0.48 32.05
CA PRO A 83 12.44 -0.01 30.82
C PRO A 83 12.47 -1.07 29.72
N TYR A 84 12.48 -2.34 30.06
CA TYR A 84 12.47 -3.45 29.08
C TYR A 84 11.10 -3.54 28.40
N ALA A 85 10.01 -3.54 29.18
CA ALA A 85 8.65 -3.53 28.65
C ALA A 85 8.39 -2.27 27.80
N PHE A 86 8.87 -1.10 28.25
CA PHE A 86 8.77 0.13 27.47
C PHE A 86 9.52 0.04 26.14
N GLY A 87 10.76 -0.50 26.14
CA GLY A 87 11.55 -0.73 24.93
C GLY A 87 10.84 -1.68 23.94
N ALA A 88 10.25 -2.76 24.46
CA ALA A 88 9.49 -3.71 23.66
C ALA A 88 8.22 -3.06 23.04
N ILE A 89 7.46 -2.30 23.82
CA ILE A 89 6.30 -1.53 23.33
C ILE A 89 6.72 -0.56 22.22
N LYS A 90 7.81 0.18 22.42
CA LYS A 90 8.34 1.12 21.42
C LYS A 90 8.70 0.39 20.13
N ALA A 91 9.36 -0.75 20.19
CA ALA A 91 9.71 -1.56 19.04
C ALA A 91 8.46 -2.09 18.30
N LEU A 92 7.47 -2.61 19.04
CA LEU A 92 6.22 -3.11 18.47
C LEU A 92 5.41 -2.00 17.79
N LEU A 93 5.29 -0.83 18.41
CA LEU A 93 4.63 0.34 17.80
C LEU A 93 5.39 0.83 16.55
N ALA A 94 6.72 0.78 16.56
CA ALA A 94 7.52 1.13 15.38
C ALA A 94 7.28 0.15 14.20
N VAL A 95 7.19 -1.16 14.49
CA VAL A 95 6.85 -2.18 13.48
C VAL A 95 5.45 -1.95 12.92
N LEU A 96 4.45 -1.74 13.79
CA LEU A 96 3.08 -1.42 13.39
C LEU A 96 3.04 -0.13 12.57
N ASN A 97 3.68 0.93 13.05
CA ASN A 97 3.72 2.22 12.38
C ASN A 97 4.35 2.10 10.98
N LYS A 98 5.49 1.39 10.87
CA LYS A 98 6.10 1.11 9.57
C LYS A 98 5.18 0.32 8.65
N LYS A 99 4.52 -0.71 9.17
CA LYS A 99 3.58 -1.55 8.41
C LYS A 99 2.40 -0.73 7.90
N TYR A 100 1.77 0.06 8.75
CA TYR A 100 0.56 0.82 8.40
C TYR A 100 0.83 2.17 7.74
N GLN A 101 1.99 2.81 7.97
CA GLN A 101 2.40 4.00 7.19
C GLN A 101 2.85 3.63 5.79
N SER A 102 3.53 2.49 5.63
CA SER A 102 3.91 2.03 4.31
C SER A 102 2.70 1.61 3.46
N ALA A 103 1.56 1.25 4.10
CA ALA A 103 0.32 0.95 3.37
C ALA A 103 -0.21 2.15 2.56
N ASP A 104 0.07 3.40 2.96
CA ASP A 104 -0.33 4.60 2.19
C ASP A 104 0.67 4.99 1.08
N LYS A 105 1.82 4.34 1.03
CA LYS A 105 2.79 4.55 -0.07
C LYS A 105 2.60 3.56 -1.21
N PHE A 106 1.71 2.58 -1.04
CA PHE A 106 1.48 1.56 -2.07
C PHE A 106 0.23 1.90 -2.85
N SER A 107 0.37 1.80 -4.14
CA SER A 107 -0.70 2.05 -5.08
C SER A 107 -1.70 0.91 -5.06
N LYS A 108 -3.00 1.22 -5.25
CA LYS A 108 -4.07 0.23 -5.37
C LYS A 108 -4.01 -0.51 -6.71
N ILE A 109 -3.44 0.15 -7.70
CA ILE A 109 -3.35 -0.33 -9.08
C ILE A 109 -1.88 -0.40 -9.48
N PHE A 110 -1.45 -1.59 -9.90
CA PHE A 110 -0.16 -1.81 -10.51
C PHE A 110 -0.32 -1.87 -12.02
N ILE A 111 0.50 -1.13 -12.77
CA ILE A 111 0.49 -1.12 -14.23
C ILE A 111 1.82 -1.63 -14.76
N SER A 112 1.76 -2.70 -15.54
CA SER A 112 2.88 -3.28 -16.28
C SER A 112 2.72 -3.05 -17.77
N HIS A 113 3.69 -2.40 -18.39
CA HIS A 113 3.75 -2.14 -19.82
C HIS A 113 5.19 -1.96 -20.29
N SER A 114 5.42 -2.05 -21.58
CA SER A 114 6.72 -1.69 -22.15
C SER A 114 6.91 -0.18 -22.16
N SER A 115 8.10 0.30 -21.82
CA SER A 115 8.44 1.74 -21.88
C SER A 115 8.23 2.37 -23.28
N LYS A 116 8.24 1.55 -24.31
CA LYS A 116 7.95 2.00 -25.70
C LYS A 116 6.48 2.32 -25.92
N ASP A 117 5.59 1.76 -25.11
CA ASP A 117 4.13 1.94 -25.19
C ASP A 117 3.64 3.01 -24.21
N LYS A 118 4.57 3.72 -23.57
CA LYS A 118 4.31 4.71 -22.51
C LYS A 118 3.19 5.69 -22.87
N GLY A 119 3.23 6.28 -24.07
CA GLY A 119 2.26 7.31 -24.47
C GLY A 119 0.81 6.82 -24.44
N VAL A 120 0.55 5.63 -24.97
CA VAL A 120 -0.80 5.03 -24.96
C VAL A 120 -1.25 4.70 -23.55
N VAL A 121 -0.34 4.19 -22.72
CA VAL A 121 -0.66 3.81 -21.35
C VAL A 121 -0.86 5.04 -20.45
N GLU A 122 -0.12 6.12 -20.64
CA GLU A 122 -0.35 7.40 -19.95
C GLU A 122 -1.73 7.95 -20.27
N GLU A 123 -2.14 7.97 -21.53
CA GLU A 123 -3.49 8.40 -21.92
C GLU A 123 -4.59 7.50 -21.32
N PHE A 124 -4.35 6.19 -21.24
CA PHE A 124 -5.27 5.29 -20.55
C PHE A 124 -5.38 5.61 -19.05
N VAL A 125 -4.26 5.87 -18.41
CA VAL A 125 -4.24 6.25 -16.97
C VAL A 125 -4.99 7.56 -16.77
N ASP A 126 -4.73 8.56 -17.59
CA ASP A 126 -5.32 9.88 -17.42
C ASP A 126 -6.81 9.90 -17.80
N GLU A 127 -7.15 9.46 -18.99
CA GLU A 127 -8.52 9.58 -19.51
C GLU A 127 -9.46 8.51 -18.96
N ILE A 128 -9.00 7.26 -18.84
CA ILE A 128 -9.84 6.15 -18.37
C ILE A 128 -9.83 6.04 -16.86
N LEU A 129 -8.65 5.88 -16.23
CA LEU A 129 -8.59 5.61 -14.79
C LEU A 129 -8.86 6.86 -13.95
N GLN A 130 -8.18 7.97 -14.23
CA GLN A 130 -8.28 9.16 -13.40
C GLN A 130 -9.54 9.98 -13.69
N LEU A 131 -9.69 10.44 -14.91
CA LEU A 131 -10.76 11.37 -15.29
C LEU A 131 -12.09 10.65 -15.55
N GLY A 132 -12.06 9.44 -16.09
CA GLY A 132 -13.24 8.65 -16.41
C GLY A 132 -13.81 7.92 -15.18
N ILE A 133 -12.99 7.12 -14.50
CA ILE A 133 -13.39 6.30 -13.34
C ILE A 133 -13.28 7.08 -12.02
N GLY A 134 -12.31 8.00 -11.91
CA GLY A 134 -12.10 8.80 -10.70
C GLY A 134 -11.05 8.20 -9.75
N ILE A 135 -10.13 7.38 -10.26
CA ILE A 135 -8.98 6.85 -9.50
C ILE A 135 -7.97 7.98 -9.28
N LYS A 136 -7.44 8.10 -8.07
CA LYS A 136 -6.43 9.12 -7.77
C LYS A 136 -5.08 8.72 -8.38
N ALA A 137 -4.32 9.69 -8.89
CA ALA A 137 -2.97 9.45 -9.41
C ALA A 137 -2.07 8.75 -8.37
N SER A 138 -2.21 9.10 -7.09
CA SER A 138 -1.47 8.47 -5.98
C SER A 138 -1.78 6.99 -5.76
N ASP A 139 -2.89 6.51 -6.30
CA ASP A 139 -3.35 5.13 -6.18
C ASP A 139 -2.89 4.25 -7.36
N VAL A 140 -2.19 4.83 -8.33
CA VAL A 140 -1.65 4.14 -9.51
C VAL A 140 -0.13 4.06 -9.41
N PHE A 141 0.43 2.86 -9.58
CA PHE A 141 1.85 2.63 -9.71
C PHE A 141 2.16 2.14 -11.12
N CYS A 142 3.00 2.88 -11.80
CA CYS A 142 3.46 2.55 -13.14
C CYS A 142 4.97 2.72 -13.23
N THR A 143 5.69 1.66 -13.61
CA THR A 143 7.16 1.59 -13.56
C THR A 143 7.87 2.55 -14.52
N SER A 144 7.19 3.01 -15.58
CA SER A 144 7.77 3.85 -16.63
C SER A 144 7.38 5.34 -16.56
N ILE A 145 6.50 5.74 -15.66
CA ILE A 145 6.11 7.15 -15.49
C ILE A 145 7.15 7.87 -14.62
N GLU A 146 7.69 8.98 -15.12
CA GLU A 146 8.85 9.68 -14.54
C GLU A 146 8.65 10.20 -13.11
N ASP A 147 7.44 10.55 -12.71
CA ASP A 147 7.11 11.03 -11.36
C ASP A 147 7.12 9.93 -10.30
N MET A 148 7.20 8.67 -10.72
CA MET A 148 7.31 7.50 -9.84
C MET A 148 8.73 6.92 -9.83
N LYS A 149 9.75 7.72 -10.19
CA LYS A 149 11.14 7.26 -10.23
C LYS A 149 11.58 6.74 -8.87
N ILE A 150 11.99 5.49 -8.88
CA ILE A 150 12.75 4.87 -7.79
C ILE A 150 14.04 5.69 -7.63
N ARG A 151 14.32 6.14 -6.41
CA ARG A 151 15.52 6.92 -6.14
C ARG A 151 16.77 6.12 -6.49
N ASN A 152 17.77 6.78 -7.06
CA ASN A 152 19.05 6.17 -7.40
C ASN A 152 19.63 5.44 -6.17
N GLY A 153 19.82 4.12 -6.27
CA GLY A 153 20.33 3.28 -5.18
C GLY A 153 19.26 2.44 -4.45
N GLU A 154 17.95 2.64 -4.70
CA GLU A 154 16.92 1.71 -4.20
C GLU A 154 16.83 0.47 -5.11
N ASP A 155 16.61 -0.70 -4.49
CA ASP A 155 16.43 -1.95 -5.22
C ASP A 155 15.07 -1.94 -5.95
N MET A 156 15.15 -1.71 -7.27
CA MET A 156 13.98 -1.67 -8.16
C MET A 156 13.10 -2.92 -8.03
N ARG A 157 13.72 -4.10 -7.82
CA ARG A 157 12.97 -5.37 -7.67
C ARG A 157 12.11 -5.36 -6.42
N ASN A 158 12.69 -4.93 -5.29
CA ASN A 158 11.97 -4.85 -4.03
C ASN A 158 10.81 -3.86 -4.11
N HIS A 159 11.00 -2.75 -4.81
CA HIS A 159 9.95 -1.74 -4.98
C HIS A 159 8.79 -2.25 -5.84
N ILE A 160 9.07 -2.87 -6.98
CA ILE A 160 8.08 -3.51 -7.86
C ILE A 160 7.35 -4.63 -7.08
N GLN A 161 8.09 -5.51 -6.41
CA GLN A 161 7.52 -6.61 -5.65
C GLN A 161 6.61 -6.13 -4.51
N GLN A 162 6.99 -5.06 -3.81
CA GLN A 162 6.18 -4.50 -2.72
C GLN A 162 4.88 -3.88 -3.25
N ASN A 163 4.94 -3.12 -4.35
CA ASN A 163 3.74 -2.54 -4.96
C ASN A 163 2.83 -3.63 -5.51
N LEU A 164 3.39 -4.60 -6.23
CA LEU A 164 2.63 -5.72 -6.77
C LEU A 164 1.99 -6.57 -5.66
N ASN A 165 2.70 -6.85 -4.57
CA ASN A 165 2.16 -7.63 -3.45
C ASN A 165 0.98 -6.93 -2.77
N ARG A 166 0.91 -5.61 -2.80
CA ARG A 166 -0.08 -4.80 -2.07
C ARG A 166 -1.16 -4.18 -2.92
N CYS A 167 -1.05 -4.22 -4.26
CA CYS A 167 -2.09 -3.71 -5.14
C CYS A 167 -3.35 -4.60 -5.08
N ASP A 168 -4.50 -4.00 -5.37
CA ASP A 168 -5.77 -4.70 -5.54
C ASP A 168 -5.92 -5.22 -6.97
N TYR A 169 -5.53 -4.40 -7.94
CA TYR A 169 -5.57 -4.68 -9.37
C TYR A 169 -4.18 -4.64 -9.99
N ALA A 170 -3.94 -5.53 -10.93
CA ALA A 170 -2.79 -5.48 -11.84
C ALA A 170 -3.30 -5.34 -13.28
N PHE A 171 -2.93 -4.25 -13.94
CA PHE A 171 -3.19 -4.01 -15.35
C PHE A 171 -1.95 -4.37 -16.16
N ILE A 172 -2.11 -5.20 -17.15
CA ILE A 172 -1.01 -5.61 -18.05
C ILE A 172 -1.38 -5.20 -19.46
N PHE A 173 -0.56 -4.35 -20.06
CA PHE A 173 -0.72 -3.86 -21.43
C PHE A 173 0.24 -4.62 -22.35
N ILE A 174 -0.32 -5.49 -23.15
CA ILE A 174 0.43 -6.43 -23.97
C ILE A 174 0.56 -5.88 -25.39
N SER A 175 1.80 -5.66 -25.81
CA SER A 175 2.19 -5.26 -27.16
C SER A 175 3.32 -6.17 -27.66
N GLU A 176 3.76 -6.02 -28.89
CA GLU A 176 4.99 -6.64 -29.37
C GLU A 176 6.22 -6.19 -28.53
N ASN A 177 6.23 -4.92 -28.13
CA ASN A 177 7.29 -4.41 -27.27
C ASN A 177 7.29 -5.08 -25.89
N TYR A 178 6.09 -5.33 -25.33
CA TYR A 178 5.92 -6.03 -24.06
C TYR A 178 6.45 -7.45 -24.12
N LYS A 179 6.06 -8.21 -25.13
CA LYS A 179 6.49 -9.62 -25.36
C LYS A 179 8.00 -9.74 -25.50
N ASN A 180 8.62 -8.75 -26.11
CA ASN A 180 10.08 -8.71 -26.32
C ASN A 180 10.88 -8.16 -25.12
N SER A 181 10.20 -7.79 -24.04
CA SER A 181 10.83 -7.26 -22.82
C SER A 181 10.94 -8.33 -21.73
N GLY A 182 12.15 -8.77 -21.42
CA GLY A 182 12.39 -9.73 -20.33
C GLY A 182 11.92 -9.21 -18.96
N ILE A 183 11.96 -7.89 -18.73
CA ILE A 183 11.47 -7.27 -17.49
C ILE A 183 9.94 -7.41 -17.41
N CYS A 184 9.22 -7.04 -18.48
CA CYS A 184 7.76 -7.14 -18.55
C CYS A 184 7.29 -8.60 -18.37
N MET A 185 7.98 -9.55 -18.98
CA MET A 185 7.67 -10.97 -18.84
C MET A 185 7.89 -11.46 -17.39
N ASN A 186 8.92 -10.97 -16.70
CA ASN A 186 9.14 -11.28 -15.29
C ASN A 186 8.06 -10.65 -14.40
N GLU A 187 7.63 -9.42 -14.66
CA GLU A 187 6.55 -8.76 -13.93
C GLU A 187 5.24 -9.53 -14.09
N MET A 188 4.92 -9.97 -15.29
CA MET A 188 3.75 -10.80 -15.57
C MET A 188 3.78 -12.12 -14.80
N GLY A 189 4.92 -12.81 -14.77
CA GLY A 189 5.09 -14.02 -13.97
C GLY A 189 4.88 -13.77 -12.48
N ALA A 190 5.34 -12.63 -11.96
CA ALA A 190 5.12 -12.23 -10.58
C ALA A 190 3.64 -11.93 -10.30
N VAL A 191 2.93 -11.21 -11.20
CA VAL A 191 1.48 -10.96 -11.08
C VAL A 191 0.69 -12.25 -10.92
N TRP A 192 1.08 -13.30 -11.65
CA TRP A 192 0.44 -14.62 -11.57
C TRP A 192 0.62 -15.29 -10.21
N ALA A 193 1.81 -15.14 -9.63
CA ALA A 193 2.14 -15.75 -8.33
C ALA A 193 1.38 -15.12 -7.15
N TYR A 194 0.88 -13.90 -7.29
CA TYR A 194 0.26 -13.15 -6.19
C TYR A 194 -1.27 -13.15 -6.16
N ASP A 195 -1.95 -13.95 -6.98
CA ASP A 195 -3.43 -14.06 -7.03
C ASP A 195 -4.17 -12.70 -7.04
N LYS A 196 -3.73 -11.80 -7.91
CA LYS A 196 -4.31 -10.46 -8.04
C LYS A 196 -5.52 -10.45 -9.00
N ARG A 197 -6.34 -9.40 -8.90
CA ARG A 197 -7.33 -9.08 -9.92
C ARG A 197 -6.61 -8.55 -11.15
N VAL A 198 -6.44 -9.39 -12.15
CA VAL A 198 -5.67 -9.03 -13.35
C VAL A 198 -6.62 -8.58 -14.45
N LYS A 199 -6.33 -7.45 -15.07
CA LYS A 199 -6.95 -6.97 -16.30
C LYS A 199 -5.87 -6.95 -17.40
N LEU A 200 -6.12 -7.67 -18.47
CA LEU A 200 -5.21 -7.78 -19.62
C LEU A 200 -5.77 -6.97 -20.78
N PHE A 201 -4.97 -6.05 -21.29
CA PHE A 201 -5.29 -5.28 -22.49
C PHE A 201 -4.25 -5.50 -23.57
N THR A 202 -4.69 -5.76 -24.79
CA THR A 202 -3.82 -5.80 -25.96
C THR A 202 -3.73 -4.42 -26.61
N ILE A 203 -2.53 -4.07 -27.06
CA ILE A 203 -2.28 -2.87 -27.88
C ILE A 203 -1.97 -3.33 -29.29
N SER A 204 -2.76 -2.85 -30.27
CA SER A 204 -2.56 -3.15 -31.70
C SER A 204 -1.09 -3.00 -32.13
N PRO A 205 -0.55 -3.87 -33.01
CA PRO A 205 -1.25 -4.86 -33.84
C PRO A 205 -1.43 -6.26 -33.22
N ILE A 206 -1.09 -6.48 -31.95
CA ILE A 206 -1.24 -7.81 -31.34
C ILE A 206 -2.72 -8.18 -31.22
N THR A 207 -3.03 -9.40 -31.63
CA THR A 207 -4.34 -10.03 -31.45
C THR A 207 -4.31 -11.04 -30.31
N PHE A 208 -5.49 -11.40 -29.79
CA PHE A 208 -5.63 -12.40 -28.74
C PHE A 208 -4.96 -13.75 -29.09
N SER A 209 -5.05 -14.18 -30.34
CA SER A 209 -4.47 -15.44 -30.83
C SER A 209 -2.93 -15.47 -30.80
N GLU A 210 -2.29 -14.32 -30.67
CA GLU A 210 -0.81 -14.19 -30.65
C GLU A 210 -0.24 -14.11 -29.24
N LEU A 211 -1.09 -14.18 -28.20
CA LEU A 211 -0.67 -14.02 -26.81
C LEU A 211 0.14 -15.20 -26.27
N GLY A 212 -0.01 -16.39 -26.83
CA GLY A 212 0.64 -17.60 -26.35
C GLY A 212 0.05 -18.12 -25.03
N TRP A 213 0.34 -19.35 -24.70
CA TRP A 213 -0.30 -20.12 -23.63
C TRP A 213 -0.30 -19.43 -22.25
N LEU A 214 0.74 -18.67 -21.93
CA LEU A 214 0.85 -17.95 -20.64
C LEU A 214 -0.20 -16.84 -20.48
N MET A 215 -0.66 -16.29 -21.60
CA MET A 215 -1.62 -15.18 -21.64
C MET A 215 -3.03 -15.65 -22.00
N GLU A 216 -3.16 -16.82 -22.59
CA GLU A 216 -4.44 -17.41 -23.00
C GLU A 216 -5.32 -17.88 -21.81
N ILE A 217 -4.73 -18.06 -20.64
CA ILE A 217 -5.45 -18.54 -19.44
C ILE A 217 -6.43 -17.47 -18.90
N ARG A 218 -6.22 -16.20 -19.22
CA ARG A 218 -7.12 -15.11 -18.86
C ARG A 218 -7.60 -14.38 -20.10
N GLN A 219 -8.88 -14.02 -20.12
CA GLN A 219 -9.47 -13.26 -21.19
C GLN A 219 -8.82 -11.87 -21.25
N ALA A 220 -8.19 -11.55 -22.39
CA ALA A 220 -7.68 -10.22 -22.69
C ALA A 220 -8.68 -9.47 -23.57
N ALA A 221 -8.72 -8.16 -23.46
CA ALA A 221 -9.51 -7.29 -24.32
C ALA A 221 -8.58 -6.36 -25.11
N ASP A 222 -9.00 -5.96 -26.31
CA ASP A 222 -8.33 -4.86 -27.00
C ASP A 222 -8.53 -3.57 -26.18
N ILE A 223 -7.48 -2.74 -26.09
CA ILE A 223 -7.50 -1.49 -25.32
C ILE A 223 -8.58 -0.51 -25.82
N THR A 224 -9.05 -0.71 -27.05
CA THR A 224 -10.12 0.08 -27.70
C THR A 224 -11.49 -0.59 -27.64
N ASP A 225 -11.59 -1.77 -27.02
CA ASP A 225 -12.88 -2.47 -26.87
C ASP A 225 -13.81 -1.70 -25.93
N VAL A 226 -14.85 -1.13 -26.49
CA VAL A 226 -15.83 -0.31 -25.79
C VAL A 226 -16.54 -1.09 -24.68
N SER A 227 -16.88 -2.36 -24.93
CA SER A 227 -17.58 -3.20 -23.96
C SER A 227 -16.68 -3.52 -22.78
N ALA A 228 -15.43 -3.86 -23.05
CA ALA A 228 -14.44 -4.13 -22.00
C ALA A 228 -14.12 -2.89 -21.15
N LEU A 229 -14.10 -1.71 -21.75
CA LEU A 229 -13.93 -0.44 -21.02
C LEU A 229 -15.15 -0.13 -20.13
N ASP A 230 -16.38 -0.40 -20.60
CA ASP A 230 -17.59 -0.22 -19.82
C ASP A 230 -17.66 -1.20 -18.64
N GLU A 231 -17.31 -2.47 -18.86
CA GLU A 231 -17.17 -3.46 -17.78
C GLU A 231 -16.11 -3.06 -16.76
N LEU A 232 -14.98 -2.52 -17.21
CA LEU A 232 -13.94 -2.01 -16.33
C LEU A 232 -14.45 -0.87 -15.46
N TYR A 233 -15.19 0.08 -16.06
CA TYR A 233 -15.79 1.20 -15.33
C TYR A 233 -16.71 0.69 -14.23
N ASP A 234 -17.61 -0.23 -14.53
CA ASP A 234 -18.53 -0.80 -13.55
C ASP A 234 -17.80 -1.56 -12.45
N ASP A 235 -16.91 -2.48 -12.82
CA ASP A 235 -16.10 -3.26 -11.88
C ASP A 235 -15.35 -2.37 -10.87
N MET A 236 -14.66 -1.35 -11.37
CA MET A 236 -13.80 -0.52 -10.52
C MET A 236 -14.60 0.46 -9.68
N THR A 237 -15.67 1.05 -10.23
CA THR A 237 -16.54 1.96 -9.45
C THR A 237 -17.23 1.22 -8.33
N ASP A 238 -17.69 -0.02 -8.57
CA ASP A 238 -18.33 -0.84 -7.56
C ASP A 238 -17.30 -1.33 -6.51
N TYR A 239 -16.14 -1.80 -6.93
CA TYR A 239 -15.10 -2.30 -6.03
C TYR A 239 -14.56 -1.21 -5.08
N TYR A 240 -14.29 -0.02 -5.59
CA TYR A 240 -13.78 1.10 -4.80
C TYR A 240 -14.90 1.99 -4.22
N SER A 241 -16.17 1.64 -4.43
CA SER A 241 -17.33 2.41 -3.98
C SER A 241 -17.28 3.88 -4.46
N LEU A 242 -16.90 4.08 -5.73
CA LEU A 242 -16.81 5.39 -6.35
C LEU A 242 -18.20 5.83 -6.86
N GLN A 243 -18.41 7.14 -6.89
CA GLN A 243 -19.66 7.70 -7.45
C GLN A 243 -19.68 7.56 -8.97
N LYS A 244 -20.62 6.79 -9.51
CA LYS A 244 -20.79 6.64 -10.96
C LYS A 244 -21.27 7.93 -11.60
N ASN A 245 -20.59 8.34 -12.68
CA ASN A 245 -20.96 9.50 -13.50
C ASN A 245 -20.86 9.14 -14.98
N ALA A 246 -21.98 8.67 -15.54
CA ALA A 246 -22.03 8.19 -16.93
C ALA A 246 -21.67 9.27 -17.97
N SER A 247 -21.99 10.54 -17.70
CA SER A 247 -21.66 11.65 -18.63
C SER A 247 -20.15 11.90 -18.67
N THR A 248 -19.50 11.94 -17.51
CA THR A 248 -18.04 12.09 -17.42
C THR A 248 -17.35 10.89 -18.03
N TRP A 249 -17.77 9.67 -17.68
CA TRP A 249 -17.26 8.44 -18.26
C TRP A 249 -17.34 8.44 -19.79
N GLY A 250 -18.53 8.68 -20.35
CA GLY A 250 -18.74 8.69 -21.81
C GLY A 250 -17.82 9.68 -22.52
N ARG A 251 -17.64 10.88 -21.97
CA ARG A 251 -16.76 11.91 -22.55
C ARG A 251 -15.30 11.49 -22.57
N HIS A 252 -14.78 10.98 -21.46
CA HIS A 252 -13.37 10.62 -21.34
C HIS A 252 -13.06 9.34 -22.11
N LYS A 253 -13.96 8.34 -22.08
CA LYS A 253 -13.85 7.16 -22.93
C LYS A 253 -13.77 7.52 -24.42
N GLN A 254 -14.66 8.41 -24.89
CA GLN A 254 -14.63 8.86 -26.29
C GLN A 254 -13.36 9.63 -26.65
N LYS A 255 -12.83 10.43 -25.71
CA LYS A 255 -11.57 11.15 -25.93
C LYS A 255 -10.41 10.18 -26.08
N PHE A 256 -10.33 9.17 -25.22
CA PHE A 256 -9.33 8.10 -25.31
C PHE A 256 -9.43 7.34 -26.64
N LEU A 257 -10.62 6.90 -27.02
CA LEU A 257 -10.83 6.13 -28.26
C LEU A 257 -10.50 6.90 -29.55
N LYS A 258 -10.49 8.23 -29.53
CA LYS A 258 -10.08 9.06 -30.68
C LYS A 258 -8.57 9.07 -30.95
N LEU A 259 -7.76 8.49 -30.07
CA LEU A 259 -6.30 8.39 -30.24
C LEU A 259 -5.91 7.25 -31.21
N PHE A 260 -6.85 6.36 -31.50
CA PHE A 260 -6.73 5.19 -32.38
C PHE A 260 -7.58 5.34 -33.64
#